data_44f067c19da1d8a40dac7a7314544bc8
#
_entry.id   44f067c19da1d8a40dac7a7314544bc8
#
_cell.length_a   1.000
_cell.length_b   1.000
_cell.length_c   1.000
_cell.angle_alpha   90.00
_cell.angle_beta   90.00
_cell.angle_gamma   90.00
#
_symmetry.space_group_name_H-M   'P 1'
#
loop_
_entity.id
_entity.type
_entity.pdbx_description
1 polymer ?
#
loop_
_entity_poly.entity_id
_entity_poly.type
_entity_poly.pdbx_seq_one_letter_code
_entity_poly.pdbx_strand_id
1 'polypeptide(L)'
;MFLENEIIKLRPVEPEDAETMWIVESDSEQWMQNGMSAPLSRQNLTDYALSYDADPVRAGQLRLIIESKPEKGIIGIADLYDISVQHRHAFVGIYIFPHVRRSGLALASLDLLERYAFNLLNIRHLVAKVME
;
A
#
# COMPACT_ATOMS: atom_id res chain seq x y z
N MET A 1 6.84 -10.68 -13.36
CA MET A 1 7.23 -9.88 -12.20
C MET A 1 6.21 -10.03 -11.08
N PHE A 2 6.68 -9.95 -9.84
CA PHE A 2 5.79 -10.16 -8.69
C PHE A 2 4.73 -9.07 -8.52
N LEU A 3 5.06 -7.84 -8.89
CA LEU A 3 4.27 -6.68 -8.51
C LEU A 3 3.58 -6.01 -9.68
N GLU A 4 3.36 -6.74 -10.75
CA GLU A 4 2.58 -6.21 -11.87
C GLU A 4 1.87 -7.30 -12.65
N ASN A 5 0.77 -6.94 -13.28
CA ASN A 5 0.04 -7.76 -14.25
C ASN A 5 -0.31 -6.88 -15.45
N GLU A 6 -1.25 -7.32 -16.28
CA GLU A 6 -1.63 -6.57 -17.49
C GLU A 6 -2.38 -5.27 -17.20
N ILE A 7 -2.97 -5.17 -16.02
CA ILE A 7 -3.88 -4.07 -15.68
C ILE A 7 -3.22 -3.07 -14.74
N ILE A 8 -2.49 -3.54 -13.73
CA ILE A 8 -1.93 -2.69 -12.68
C ILE A 8 -0.47 -3.00 -12.43
N LYS A 9 0.19 -2.02 -11.81
CA LYS A 9 1.56 -2.14 -11.34
C LYS A 9 1.63 -1.58 -9.93
N LEU A 10 2.26 -2.31 -9.01
CA LEU A 10 2.58 -1.82 -7.66
C LEU A 10 4.04 -1.37 -7.69
N ARG A 11 4.28 -0.10 -7.48
CA ARG A 11 5.63 0.45 -7.55
C ARG A 11 6.07 1.09 -6.23
N PRO A 12 7.38 1.27 -6.02
CA PRO A 12 7.87 1.93 -4.80
C PRO A 12 7.38 3.37 -4.68
N VAL A 13 7.38 3.86 -3.44
CA VAL A 13 7.09 5.26 -3.13
C VAL A 13 8.25 6.13 -3.64
N GLU A 14 7.89 7.22 -4.30
CA GLU A 14 8.84 8.25 -4.74
C GLU A 14 8.54 9.56 -4.00
N PRO A 15 9.50 10.49 -3.92
CA PRO A 15 9.26 11.77 -3.22
C PRO A 15 8.05 12.54 -3.74
N GLU A 16 7.77 12.45 -5.04
CA GLU A 16 6.62 13.12 -5.65
C GLU A 16 5.28 12.58 -5.14
N ASP A 17 5.27 11.41 -4.53
CA ASP A 17 4.04 10.77 -4.06
C ASP A 17 3.52 11.36 -2.76
N ALA A 18 4.26 12.28 -2.15
CA ALA A 18 3.86 12.86 -0.87
C ALA A 18 2.46 13.48 -0.91
N GLU A 19 2.13 14.18 -1.99
CA GLU A 19 0.81 14.80 -2.14
C GLU A 19 -0.29 13.75 -2.21
N THR A 20 -0.08 12.70 -2.99
CA THR A 20 -1.04 11.58 -3.09
C THR A 20 -1.25 10.93 -1.72
N MET A 21 -0.17 10.66 -1.01
CA MET A 21 -0.25 10.08 0.33
C MET A 21 -1.00 10.98 1.30
N TRP A 22 -0.77 12.29 1.19
CA TRP A 22 -1.48 13.25 2.04
C TRP A 22 -2.99 13.22 1.78
N ILE A 23 -3.39 13.15 0.51
CA ILE A 23 -4.81 13.06 0.14
C ILE A 23 -5.44 11.80 0.75
N VAL A 24 -4.76 10.65 0.62
CA VAL A 24 -5.26 9.38 1.16
C VAL A 24 -5.34 9.42 2.69
N GLU A 25 -4.29 9.91 3.35
CA GLU A 25 -4.24 9.96 4.81
C GLU A 25 -5.20 11.01 5.41
N SER A 26 -5.68 11.92 4.58
CA SER A 26 -6.67 12.92 5.02
C SER A 26 -8.11 12.41 4.91
N ASP A 27 -8.32 11.23 4.34
CA ASP A 27 -9.64 10.61 4.28
C ASP A 27 -10.01 10.09 5.67
N SER A 28 -11.02 10.69 6.29
CA SER A 28 -11.43 10.35 7.66
C SER A 28 -11.94 8.93 7.81
N GLU A 29 -12.51 8.35 6.77
CA GLU A 29 -12.92 6.94 6.78
C GLU A 29 -11.69 6.04 6.92
N GLN A 30 -10.60 6.42 6.26
CA GLN A 30 -9.35 5.69 6.35
C GLN A 30 -8.77 5.73 7.76
N TRP A 31 -8.91 6.86 8.46
CA TRP A 31 -8.43 6.98 9.84
C TRP A 31 -9.09 5.96 10.76
N MET A 32 -10.39 5.80 10.65
CA MET A 32 -11.12 4.85 11.50
C MET A 32 -10.63 3.42 11.29
N GLN A 33 -10.26 3.07 10.09
CA GLN A 33 -9.82 1.72 9.76
C GLN A 33 -8.37 1.46 10.10
N ASN A 34 -7.52 2.47 9.99
CA ASN A 34 -6.09 2.34 10.27
C ASN A 34 -5.74 2.61 11.72
N GLY A 35 -6.71 2.97 12.56
CA GLY A 35 -6.45 3.28 13.96
C GLY A 35 -5.68 4.56 14.17
N MET A 36 -5.67 5.45 13.21
CA MET A 36 -4.97 6.74 13.33
C MET A 36 -5.69 7.65 14.29
N SER A 37 -4.92 8.30 15.16
CA SER A 37 -5.46 9.21 16.19
C SER A 37 -5.27 10.67 15.86
N ALA A 38 -4.52 11.00 14.80
CA ALA A 38 -4.23 12.38 14.44
C ALA A 38 -3.99 12.51 12.94
N PRO A 39 -4.33 13.67 12.36
CA PRO A 39 -4.04 13.91 10.96
C PRO A 39 -2.54 14.09 10.72
N LEU A 40 -2.09 13.71 9.54
CA LEU A 40 -0.73 13.94 9.09
C LEU A 40 -0.67 15.17 8.20
N SER A 41 0.39 15.97 8.33
CA SER A 41 0.60 17.13 7.49
C SER A 41 1.27 16.74 6.18
N ARG A 42 1.24 17.67 5.22
CA ARG A 42 2.01 17.47 3.98
C ARG A 42 3.50 17.28 4.27
N GLN A 43 4.02 18.02 5.25
CA GLN A 43 5.43 17.91 5.64
C GLN A 43 5.74 16.53 6.22
N ASN A 44 4.83 15.97 7.03
CA ASN A 44 5.01 14.62 7.55
C ASN A 44 5.14 13.60 6.41
N LEU A 45 4.30 13.71 5.38
CA LEU A 45 4.33 12.77 4.26
C LEU A 45 5.53 13.01 3.35
N THR A 46 5.96 14.26 3.21
CA THR A 46 7.19 14.59 2.47
C THR A 46 8.40 13.97 3.15
N ASP A 47 8.50 14.14 4.47
CA ASP A 47 9.59 13.55 5.25
C ASP A 47 9.56 12.01 5.15
N TYR A 48 8.39 11.43 5.23
CA TYR A 48 8.22 9.98 5.08
C TYR A 48 8.76 9.51 3.71
N ALA A 49 8.36 10.19 2.63
CA ALA A 49 8.78 9.81 1.29
C ALA A 49 10.29 9.96 1.08
N LEU A 50 10.88 11.01 1.65
CA LEU A 50 12.32 11.26 1.54
C LEU A 50 13.16 10.29 2.35
N SER A 51 12.64 9.82 3.48
CA SER A 51 13.35 8.91 4.39
C SER A 51 12.86 7.46 4.30
N TYR A 52 12.08 7.14 3.28
CA TYR A 52 11.47 5.82 3.15
C TYR A 52 12.51 4.71 3.10
N ASP A 53 12.37 3.72 3.97
CA ASP A 53 13.22 2.55 3.98
C ASP A 53 12.56 1.45 3.14
N ALA A 54 13.18 1.11 2.03
CA ALA A 54 12.63 0.13 1.09
C ALA A 54 12.84 -1.33 1.53
N ASP A 55 13.53 -1.57 2.65
CA ASP A 55 13.68 -2.92 3.17
C ASP A 55 12.48 -3.25 4.07
N PRO A 56 11.54 -4.09 3.61
CA PRO A 56 10.33 -4.36 4.38
C PRO A 56 10.59 -5.11 5.67
N VAL A 57 11.65 -5.90 5.74
CA VAL A 57 11.99 -6.64 6.94
C VAL A 57 12.54 -5.70 8.01
N ARG A 58 13.48 -4.83 7.64
CA ARG A 58 14.07 -3.87 8.58
C ARG A 58 13.05 -2.82 9.03
N ALA A 59 12.27 -2.31 8.09
CA ALA A 59 11.29 -1.27 8.39
C ALA A 59 10.04 -1.81 9.09
N GLY A 60 9.74 -3.10 8.92
CA GLY A 60 8.52 -3.70 9.43
C GLY A 60 7.29 -3.34 8.59
N GLN A 61 7.49 -2.66 7.47
CA GLN A 61 6.41 -2.24 6.59
C GLN A 61 6.90 -2.08 5.16
N LEU A 62 5.95 -2.13 4.23
CA LEU A 62 6.20 -1.84 2.82
C LEU A 62 4.99 -1.07 2.29
N ARG A 63 5.23 0.09 1.69
CA ARG A 63 4.18 0.86 1.02
C ARG A 63 4.46 0.91 -0.47
N LEU A 64 3.44 0.62 -1.26
CA LEU A 64 3.52 0.62 -2.72
C LEU A 64 2.41 1.49 -3.29
N ILE A 65 2.73 2.17 -4.38
CA ILE A 65 1.75 2.97 -5.12
C ILE A 65 1.14 2.08 -6.20
N ILE A 66 -0.18 2.10 -6.32
CA ILE A 66 -0.89 1.32 -7.33
C ILE A 66 -1.12 2.20 -8.55
N GLU A 67 -0.58 1.78 -9.69
CA GLU A 67 -0.77 2.48 -10.97
C GLU A 67 -1.60 1.65 -11.92
N SER A 68 -2.50 2.30 -12.64
CA SER A 68 -3.22 1.69 -13.75
C SER A 68 -2.34 1.71 -14.99
N LYS A 69 -2.14 0.56 -15.64
CA LYS A 69 -1.37 0.50 -16.89
C LYS A 69 -2.10 1.14 -18.05
N PRO A 70 -3.41 0.86 -18.25
CA PRO A 70 -4.14 1.49 -19.37
C PRO A 70 -4.21 3.00 -19.25
N GLU A 71 -4.45 3.54 -18.07
CA GLU A 71 -4.68 4.97 -17.87
C GLU A 71 -3.41 5.71 -17.46
N LYS A 72 -2.36 4.97 -17.10
CA LYS A 72 -1.06 5.52 -16.68
C LYS A 72 -1.16 6.49 -15.50
N GLY A 73 -2.11 6.25 -14.61
CA GLY A 73 -2.33 7.09 -13.44
C GLY A 73 -2.31 6.32 -12.15
N ILE A 74 -2.11 7.04 -11.04
CA ILE A 74 -2.16 6.46 -9.71
C ILE A 74 -3.62 6.21 -9.35
N ILE A 75 -3.92 5.01 -8.85
CA ILE A 75 -5.29 4.63 -8.49
C ILE A 75 -5.43 4.25 -7.01
N GLY A 76 -4.33 4.15 -6.28
CA GLY A 76 -4.41 3.83 -4.87
C GLY A 76 -3.07 3.52 -4.24
N ILE A 77 -3.12 2.95 -3.04
CA ILE A 77 -1.95 2.58 -2.23
C ILE A 77 -2.17 1.19 -1.67
N ALA A 78 -1.12 0.38 -1.68
CA ALA A 78 -1.11 -0.95 -1.09
C ALA A 78 -0.02 -1.04 -0.03
N ASP A 79 -0.35 -1.55 1.15
CA ASP A 79 0.57 -1.64 2.28
C ASP A 79 0.68 -3.06 2.81
N LEU A 80 1.89 -3.46 3.17
CA LEU A 80 2.15 -4.50 4.15
C LEU A 80 2.64 -3.80 5.41
N TYR A 81 2.12 -4.16 6.58
CA TYR A 81 2.54 -3.53 7.82
C TYR A 81 2.55 -4.54 8.96
N ASP A 82 3.19 -4.16 10.06
CA ASP A 82 3.42 -5.04 11.20
C ASP A 82 4.01 -6.38 10.76
N ILE A 83 5.01 -6.32 9.89
CA ILE A 83 5.67 -7.50 9.35
C ILE A 83 6.50 -8.13 10.45
N SER A 84 6.20 -9.38 10.79
CA SER A 84 6.95 -10.15 11.78
C SER A 84 7.67 -11.30 11.07
N VAL A 85 8.98 -11.22 11.01
CA VAL A 85 9.82 -12.28 10.45
C VAL A 85 9.73 -13.54 11.32
N GLN A 86 9.75 -13.33 12.64
CA GLN A 86 9.71 -14.42 13.60
C GLN A 86 8.45 -15.26 13.49
N HIS A 87 7.30 -14.60 13.34
CA HIS A 87 6.00 -15.27 13.26
C HIS A 87 5.53 -15.47 11.84
N ARG A 88 6.26 -14.97 10.86
CA ARG A 88 5.94 -15.06 9.43
C ARG A 88 4.54 -14.58 9.12
N HIS A 89 4.17 -13.43 9.69
CA HIS A 89 2.88 -12.84 9.42
C HIS A 89 3.00 -11.36 9.11
N ALA A 90 1.98 -10.84 8.45
CA ALA A 90 1.87 -9.42 8.15
C ALA A 90 0.40 -9.05 7.94
N PHE A 91 0.13 -7.77 8.01
CA PHE A 91 -1.19 -7.23 7.69
C PHE A 91 -1.13 -6.52 6.35
N VAL A 92 -2.24 -6.55 5.62
CA VAL A 92 -2.37 -5.90 4.32
C VAL A 92 -3.44 -4.84 4.41
N GLY A 93 -3.13 -3.63 3.92
CA GLY A 93 -4.11 -2.59 3.70
C GLY A 93 -4.08 -2.19 2.23
N ILE A 94 -5.26 -2.04 1.63
CA ILE A 94 -5.38 -1.59 0.25
C ILE A 94 -6.40 -0.47 0.20
N TYR A 95 -5.98 0.66 -0.35
CA TYR A 95 -6.86 1.81 -0.57
C TYR A 95 -6.92 2.11 -2.05
N ILE A 96 -8.11 2.12 -2.60
CA ILE A 96 -8.38 2.50 -3.99
C ILE A 96 -9.15 3.81 -3.98
N PHE A 97 -8.76 4.76 -4.82
CA PHE A 97 -9.46 6.03 -4.90
C PHE A 97 -10.94 5.82 -5.20
N PRO A 98 -11.84 6.62 -4.59
CA PRO A 98 -13.28 6.39 -4.72
C PRO A 98 -13.80 6.34 -6.15
N HIS A 99 -13.24 7.13 -7.05
CA HIS A 99 -13.71 7.22 -8.43
C HIS A 99 -13.39 5.97 -9.28
N VAL A 100 -12.52 5.07 -8.78
CA VAL A 100 -12.16 3.84 -9.50
C VAL A 100 -12.54 2.59 -8.72
N ARG A 101 -13.25 2.74 -7.58
CA ARG A 101 -13.69 1.59 -6.79
C ARG A 101 -14.73 0.77 -7.58
N ARG A 102 -14.91 -0.49 -7.16
CA ARG A 102 -15.84 -1.45 -7.77
C ARG A 102 -15.37 -2.02 -9.12
N SER A 103 -14.14 -1.79 -9.49
CA SER A 103 -13.59 -2.33 -10.73
C SER A 103 -12.78 -3.60 -10.54
N GLY A 104 -12.76 -4.17 -9.32
CA GLY A 104 -11.95 -5.34 -9.00
C GLY A 104 -10.47 -5.04 -8.81
N LEU A 105 -10.09 -3.78 -8.79
CA LEU A 105 -8.69 -3.38 -8.68
C LEU A 105 -8.09 -3.68 -7.31
N ALA A 106 -8.90 -3.58 -6.25
CA ALA A 106 -8.43 -3.92 -4.91
C ALA A 106 -8.06 -5.39 -4.81
N LEU A 107 -8.89 -6.28 -5.36
CA LEU A 107 -8.60 -7.72 -5.36
C LEU A 107 -7.40 -8.06 -6.23
N ALA A 108 -7.25 -7.40 -7.37
CA ALA A 108 -6.08 -7.59 -8.23
C ALA A 108 -4.79 -7.16 -7.51
N SER A 109 -4.85 -6.04 -6.79
CA SER A 109 -3.72 -5.55 -5.99
C SER A 109 -3.38 -6.51 -4.87
N LEU A 110 -4.40 -7.02 -4.18
CA LEU A 110 -4.22 -8.00 -3.11
C LEU A 110 -3.54 -9.27 -3.64
N ASP A 111 -3.97 -9.76 -4.81
CA ASP A 111 -3.37 -10.95 -5.41
C ASP A 111 -1.87 -10.78 -5.66
N LEU A 112 -1.48 -9.64 -6.22
CA LEU A 112 -0.06 -9.36 -6.46
C LEU A 112 0.72 -9.26 -5.14
N LEU A 113 0.15 -8.61 -4.16
CA LEU A 113 0.81 -8.42 -2.87
C LEU A 113 0.96 -9.74 -2.12
N GLU A 114 -0.05 -10.61 -2.19
CA GLU A 114 0.02 -11.95 -1.62
C GLU A 114 1.15 -12.77 -2.23
N ARG A 115 1.26 -12.77 -3.54
CA ARG A 115 2.33 -13.49 -4.22
C ARG A 115 3.70 -13.01 -3.79
N TYR A 116 3.86 -11.70 -3.68
CA TYR A 116 5.10 -11.10 -3.22
C TYR A 116 5.41 -11.53 -1.78
N ALA A 117 4.43 -11.42 -0.89
CA ALA A 117 4.62 -11.75 0.52
C ALA A 117 4.94 -13.23 0.72
N PHE A 118 4.19 -14.11 0.07
CA PHE A 118 4.39 -15.55 0.25
C PHE A 118 5.66 -16.05 -0.42
N ASN A 119 5.96 -15.57 -1.63
CA ASN A 119 7.04 -16.14 -2.42
C ASN A 119 8.39 -15.47 -2.18
N LEU A 120 8.40 -14.16 -1.91
CA LEU A 120 9.65 -13.43 -1.72
C LEU A 120 9.98 -13.19 -0.25
N LEU A 121 8.99 -12.76 0.53
CA LEU A 121 9.20 -12.47 1.96
C LEU A 121 8.99 -13.67 2.87
N ASN A 122 8.53 -14.78 2.31
CA ASN A 122 8.28 -16.02 3.07
C ASN A 122 7.29 -15.82 4.21
N ILE A 123 6.32 -14.95 4.01
CA ILE A 123 5.20 -14.76 4.92
C ILE A 123 4.26 -15.95 4.75
N ARG A 124 3.64 -16.40 5.84
CA ARG A 124 2.71 -17.53 5.80
C ARG A 124 1.29 -17.16 6.16
N HIS A 125 1.12 -16.07 6.90
CA HIS A 125 -0.20 -15.60 7.33
C HIS A 125 -0.36 -14.13 6.99
N LEU A 126 -1.38 -13.82 6.20
CA LEU A 126 -1.74 -12.44 5.89
C LEU A 126 -3.14 -12.17 6.42
N VAL A 127 -3.29 -11.04 7.09
CA VAL A 127 -4.60 -10.51 7.47
C VAL A 127 -4.86 -9.30 6.59
N ALA A 128 -5.92 -9.35 5.80
CA ALA A 128 -6.21 -8.32 4.83
C ALA A 128 -7.49 -7.58 5.17
N LYS A 129 -7.44 -6.26 5.06
CA LYS A 129 -8.62 -5.40 5.06
C LYS A 129 -8.64 -4.70 3.71
N VAL A 130 -9.66 -4.97 2.93
CA VAL A 130 -9.82 -4.39 1.60
C VAL A 130 -11.00 -3.44 1.59
N MET A 131 -10.74 -2.20 1.17
CA MET A 131 -11.77 -1.18 1.03
C MET A 131 -12.01 -0.87 -0.44
N GLU A 132 -13.24 -0.95 -0.81
CA GLU A 132 -13.67 -0.54 -2.14
C GLU A 132 -14.83 0.44 -2.08
#